data_52503271cccd0bb69ab774fc5d349a3c
#
_entry.id   52503271cccd0bb69ab774fc5d349a3c
#
_cell.length_a   1.000
_cell.length_b   1.000
_cell.length_c   1.000
_cell.angle_alpha   90.00
_cell.angle_beta   90.00
_cell.angle_gamma   90.00
#
_symmetry.space_group_name_H-M   'P 1'
#
loop_
_entity.id
_entity.type
_entity.pdbx_description
1 polymer ?
#
loop_
_entity_poly.entity_id
_entity_poly.type
_entity_poly.pdbx_seq_one_letter_code
_entity_poly.pdbx_strand_id
1 'polypeptide(L)'
;MFAQYGPLCAAVILIAIEGGLKGVGQFLASFVKLRAGFPSYAVALFLSPAIAAVLIGLNRLHGTPVPTMASLEGWQAHIVDYLRGFSHSSTGLTHFLAQTASRGRWQAALVYIGLCVADGGISEEPGWRGYAFARLYPGRRAIVASLWVWIMWAFWHTGPDFWTGIFKSDWKVLFTPITYLVVTLPLSILFAWVFIHSNGSLLPVILFHASYNATFIFVTAIWTPGKPILPPPEISLAFLITTLLVIGIGRRSLFARKSRGEGDRPV
;
A
#
# COMPACT_ATOMS: atom_id res chain seq x y z
N MET A 1 -13.45 -9.21 -3.65
CA MET A 1 -12.78 -8.48 -4.75
C MET A 1 -13.28 -7.04 -4.91
N PHE A 2 -14.59 -6.76 -5.03
CA PHE A 2 -15.08 -5.38 -5.21
C PHE A 2 -14.85 -4.46 -4.01
N ALA A 3 -14.86 -4.96 -2.79
CA ALA A 3 -14.66 -4.15 -1.58
C ALA A 3 -13.29 -3.42 -1.59
N GLN A 4 -12.26 -4.02 -2.13
CA GLN A 4 -10.91 -3.44 -2.19
C GLN A 4 -10.84 -2.18 -3.06
N TYR A 5 -11.71 -2.06 -4.07
CA TYR A 5 -11.83 -0.87 -4.92
C TYR A 5 -12.70 0.25 -4.34
N GLY A 6 -13.20 0.07 -3.10
CA GLY A 6 -14.04 1.07 -2.43
C GLY A 6 -13.43 2.46 -2.39
N PRO A 7 -12.15 2.64 -1.99
CA PRO A 7 -11.53 3.96 -1.97
C PRO A 7 -11.43 4.61 -3.35
N LEU A 8 -11.06 3.86 -4.39
CA LEU A 8 -11.05 4.35 -5.77
C LEU A 8 -12.45 4.74 -6.24
N CYS A 9 -13.43 3.86 -6.05
CA CYS A 9 -14.82 4.12 -6.47
C CYS A 9 -15.39 5.35 -5.76
N ALA A 10 -15.18 5.47 -4.45
CA ALA A 10 -15.60 6.63 -3.69
C ALA A 10 -14.96 7.92 -4.21
N ALA A 11 -13.65 7.90 -4.49
CA ALA A 11 -12.96 9.06 -5.06
C ALA A 11 -13.54 9.48 -6.41
N VAL A 12 -13.76 8.52 -7.32
CA VAL A 12 -14.33 8.81 -8.65
C VAL A 12 -15.73 9.40 -8.53
N ILE A 13 -16.58 8.83 -7.68
CA ILE A 13 -17.95 9.33 -7.46
C ILE A 13 -17.92 10.76 -6.90
N LEU A 14 -17.13 10.99 -5.85
CA LEU A 14 -17.06 12.30 -5.20
C LEU A 14 -16.48 13.36 -6.14
N ILE A 15 -15.43 13.03 -6.90
CA ILE A 15 -14.86 13.94 -7.91
C ILE A 15 -15.86 14.22 -9.03
N ALA A 16 -16.63 13.23 -9.46
CA ALA A 16 -17.67 13.44 -10.46
C ALA A 16 -18.77 14.37 -9.96
N ILE A 17 -19.15 14.27 -8.69
CA ILE A 17 -20.14 15.16 -8.06
C ILE A 17 -19.57 16.59 -7.94
N GLU A 18 -18.31 16.75 -7.53
CA GLU A 18 -17.67 18.05 -7.28
C GLU A 18 -17.28 18.79 -8.57
N GLY A 19 -16.71 18.08 -9.55
CA GLY A 19 -16.06 18.66 -10.72
C GLY A 19 -16.54 18.12 -12.08
N GLY A 20 -17.56 17.26 -12.08
CA GLY A 20 -18.08 16.64 -13.30
C GLY A 20 -17.02 15.84 -14.06
N LEU A 21 -17.26 15.64 -15.35
CA LEU A 21 -16.34 14.88 -16.24
C LEU A 21 -14.96 15.53 -16.34
N LYS A 22 -14.86 16.87 -16.20
CA LYS A 22 -13.58 17.57 -16.22
C LYS A 22 -12.74 17.19 -14.99
N GLY A 23 -13.34 17.15 -13.80
CA GLY A 23 -12.68 16.73 -12.57
C GLY A 23 -12.19 15.29 -12.66
N VAL A 24 -13.03 14.39 -13.17
CA VAL A 24 -12.66 12.98 -13.40
C VAL A 24 -11.49 12.88 -14.39
N GLY A 25 -11.52 13.63 -15.50
CA GLY A 25 -10.43 13.65 -16.47
C GLY A 25 -9.09 14.10 -15.85
N GLN A 26 -9.10 15.16 -15.03
CA GLN A 26 -7.91 15.64 -14.31
C GLN A 26 -7.39 14.61 -13.28
N PHE A 27 -8.29 13.94 -12.58
CA PHE A 27 -7.96 12.88 -11.65
C PHE A 27 -7.30 11.70 -12.37
N LEU A 28 -7.88 11.24 -13.48
CA LEU A 28 -7.28 10.17 -14.29
C LEU A 28 -5.92 10.55 -14.87
N ALA A 29 -5.73 11.81 -15.27
CA ALA A 29 -4.45 12.32 -15.74
C ALA A 29 -3.35 12.23 -14.66
N SER A 30 -3.70 12.27 -13.37
CA SER A 30 -2.74 12.12 -12.27
C SER A 30 -2.10 10.73 -12.18
N PHE A 31 -2.76 9.69 -12.72
CA PHE A 31 -2.23 8.32 -12.78
C PHE A 31 -1.07 8.17 -13.77
N VAL A 32 -1.09 8.96 -14.84
CA VAL A 32 -0.09 8.91 -15.93
C VAL A 32 0.86 10.10 -15.93
N LYS A 33 0.87 10.88 -14.88
CA LYS A 33 1.78 12.01 -14.72
C LYS A 33 3.19 11.51 -14.41
N LEU A 34 4.01 11.32 -15.46
CA LEU A 34 5.36 10.73 -15.34
C LEU A 34 6.41 11.68 -14.75
N ARG A 35 6.20 13.01 -14.82
CA ARG A 35 7.14 14.03 -14.34
C ARG A 35 7.12 14.17 -12.82
N ALA A 36 7.47 13.09 -12.12
CA ALA A 36 7.48 13.03 -10.65
C ALA A 36 8.89 13.15 -10.03
N GLY A 37 9.90 13.29 -10.88
CA GLY A 37 11.31 13.30 -10.44
C GLY A 37 11.85 11.91 -10.07
N PHE A 38 13.11 11.65 -10.46
CA PHE A 38 13.79 10.38 -10.20
C PHE A 38 13.76 9.94 -8.72
N PRO A 39 14.00 10.82 -7.72
CA PRO A 39 13.99 10.42 -6.32
C PRO A 39 12.66 9.78 -5.86
N SER A 40 11.51 10.29 -6.35
CA SER A 40 10.20 9.73 -5.99
C SER A 40 10.03 8.28 -6.49
N TYR A 41 10.49 8.00 -7.71
CA TYR A 41 10.49 6.65 -8.25
C TYR A 41 11.49 5.73 -7.56
N ALA A 42 12.69 6.26 -7.24
CA ALA A 42 13.71 5.49 -6.53
C ALA A 42 13.20 5.05 -5.15
N VAL A 43 12.61 5.95 -4.37
CA VAL A 43 11.99 5.61 -3.08
C VAL A 43 10.84 4.63 -3.28
N ALA A 44 9.95 4.87 -4.25
CA ALA A 44 8.81 4.02 -4.49
C ALA A 44 9.18 2.57 -4.81
N LEU A 45 10.21 2.36 -5.61
CA LEU A 45 10.57 1.01 -6.09
C LEU A 45 11.56 0.30 -5.17
N PHE A 46 12.49 1.03 -4.54
CA PHE A 46 13.64 0.41 -3.87
C PHE A 46 13.60 0.48 -2.34
N LEU A 47 12.79 1.34 -1.72
CA LEU A 47 12.79 1.45 -0.26
C LEU A 47 12.36 0.14 0.42
N SER A 48 11.25 -0.47 -0.02
CA SER A 48 10.75 -1.72 0.56
C SER A 48 11.72 -2.88 0.37
N PRO A 49 12.23 -3.16 -0.84
CA PRO A 49 13.26 -4.17 -1.04
C PRO A 49 14.55 -3.92 -0.25
N ALA A 50 14.99 -2.66 -0.12
CA ALA A 50 16.17 -2.32 0.66
C ALA A 50 15.97 -2.60 2.16
N ILE A 51 14.82 -2.25 2.73
CA ILE A 51 14.47 -2.58 4.11
C ILE A 51 14.48 -4.10 4.30
N ALA A 52 13.83 -4.85 3.40
CA ALA A 52 13.81 -6.31 3.48
C ALA A 52 15.23 -6.90 3.40
N ALA A 53 16.08 -6.42 2.51
CA ALA A 53 17.46 -6.89 2.38
C ALA A 53 18.28 -6.62 3.67
N VAL A 54 18.12 -5.44 4.27
CA VAL A 54 18.77 -5.10 5.55
C VAL A 54 18.29 -6.02 6.66
N LEU A 55 16.99 -6.25 6.78
CA LEU A 55 16.44 -7.15 7.80
C LEU A 55 16.91 -8.59 7.63
N ILE A 56 16.96 -9.11 6.40
CA ILE A 56 17.50 -10.44 6.09
C ILE A 56 18.98 -10.49 6.48
N GLY A 57 19.76 -9.47 6.15
CA GLY A 57 21.18 -9.39 6.51
C GLY A 57 21.40 -9.38 8.02
N LEU A 58 20.63 -8.58 8.77
CA LEU A 58 20.70 -8.52 10.23
C LEU A 58 20.33 -9.86 10.88
N ASN A 59 19.24 -10.50 10.43
CA ASN A 59 18.85 -11.81 10.93
C ASN A 59 19.95 -12.85 10.69
N ARG A 60 20.58 -12.82 9.51
CA ARG A 60 21.72 -13.72 9.21
C ARG A 60 22.90 -13.49 10.14
N LEU A 61 23.23 -12.23 10.44
CA LEU A 61 24.31 -11.90 11.38
C LEU A 61 24.02 -12.34 12.81
N HIS A 62 22.76 -12.35 13.22
CA HIS A 62 22.31 -12.82 14.54
C HIS A 62 22.11 -14.35 14.60
N GLY A 63 22.40 -15.08 13.52
CA GLY A 63 22.23 -16.54 13.49
C GLY A 63 20.77 -16.99 13.44
N THR A 64 19.82 -16.09 13.20
CA THR A 64 18.41 -16.43 13.02
C THR A 64 18.18 -17.04 11.63
N PRO A 65 17.26 -18.02 11.50
CA PRO A 65 16.94 -18.59 10.20
C PRO A 65 16.49 -17.53 9.22
N VAL A 66 17.06 -17.53 8.03
CA VAL A 66 16.69 -16.64 6.92
C VAL A 66 16.20 -17.46 5.73
N PRO A 67 15.42 -16.88 4.81
CA PRO A 67 15.03 -17.56 3.59
C PRO A 67 16.23 -18.09 2.81
N THR A 68 16.13 -19.33 2.34
CA THR A 68 17.13 -20.00 1.51
C THR A 68 16.67 -20.07 0.06
N MET A 69 17.56 -20.54 -0.83
CA MET A 69 17.16 -20.81 -2.23
C MET A 69 16.06 -21.87 -2.31
N ALA A 70 16.05 -22.87 -1.42
CA ALA A 70 14.98 -23.86 -1.31
C ALA A 70 13.64 -23.20 -0.90
N SER A 71 13.66 -22.20 -0.02
CA SER A 71 12.47 -21.41 0.32
C SER A 71 11.94 -20.65 -0.89
N LEU A 72 12.84 -20.20 -1.77
CA LEU A 72 12.48 -19.50 -3.02
C LEU A 72 11.91 -20.44 -4.09
N GLU A 73 12.21 -21.73 -4.05
CA GLU A 73 11.66 -22.69 -5.02
C GLU A 73 10.16 -22.90 -4.84
N GLY A 74 9.65 -22.81 -3.62
CA GLY A 74 8.23 -22.96 -3.29
C GLY A 74 7.37 -21.73 -3.56
N TRP A 75 7.94 -20.55 -3.82
CA TRP A 75 7.17 -19.31 -3.91
C TRP A 75 6.15 -19.29 -5.06
N GLN A 76 6.46 -19.94 -6.20
CA GLN A 76 5.52 -20.05 -7.32
C GLN A 76 4.25 -20.81 -6.92
N ALA A 77 4.42 -21.95 -6.24
CA ALA A 77 3.28 -22.72 -5.73
C ALA A 77 2.42 -21.88 -4.77
N HIS A 78 3.08 -21.09 -3.92
CA HIS A 78 2.41 -20.18 -2.99
C HIS A 78 1.54 -19.14 -3.68
N ILE A 79 2.03 -18.52 -4.77
CA ILE A 79 1.23 -17.58 -5.58
C ILE A 79 0.05 -18.28 -6.25
N VAL A 80 0.27 -19.47 -6.80
CA VAL A 80 -0.81 -20.26 -7.41
C VAL A 80 -1.87 -20.63 -6.39
N ASP A 81 -1.49 -21.05 -5.19
CA ASP A 81 -2.43 -21.43 -4.12
C ASP A 81 -3.17 -20.20 -3.56
N TYR A 82 -2.48 -19.06 -3.41
CA TYR A 82 -3.11 -17.80 -3.07
C TYR A 82 -4.21 -17.42 -4.07
N LEU A 83 -3.93 -17.51 -5.37
CA LEU A 83 -4.89 -17.24 -6.43
C LEU A 83 -6.05 -18.25 -6.43
N ARG A 84 -5.79 -19.51 -6.17
CA ARG A 84 -6.81 -20.56 -6.05
C ARG A 84 -7.71 -20.35 -4.84
N GLY A 85 -7.17 -19.87 -3.72
CA GLY A 85 -7.93 -19.51 -2.53
C GLY A 85 -9.01 -18.46 -2.80
N PHE A 86 -8.75 -17.52 -3.71
CA PHE A 86 -9.76 -16.57 -4.19
C PHE A 86 -10.78 -17.20 -5.17
N SER A 87 -10.52 -18.39 -5.73
CA SER A 87 -11.38 -18.98 -6.76
C SER A 87 -12.72 -19.47 -6.24
N HIS A 88 -12.90 -19.65 -4.92
CA HIS A 88 -14.19 -20.01 -4.34
C HIS A 88 -15.26 -18.90 -4.43
N SER A 89 -14.87 -17.67 -4.73
CA SER A 89 -15.79 -16.54 -4.94
C SER A 89 -15.73 -15.96 -6.35
N SER A 90 -15.09 -16.63 -7.35
CA SER A 90 -14.54 -15.91 -8.47
C SER A 90 -14.83 -16.44 -9.86
N THR A 91 -14.92 -15.50 -10.64
CA THR A 91 -14.83 -15.21 -12.07
C THR A 91 -13.70 -15.97 -12.78
N GLY A 92 -13.84 -16.22 -14.08
CA GLY A 92 -12.79 -16.81 -14.91
C GLY A 92 -11.43 -16.10 -14.88
N LEU A 93 -11.35 -14.85 -14.36
CA LEU A 93 -10.11 -14.10 -14.25
C LEU A 93 -9.12 -14.72 -13.25
N THR A 94 -9.55 -15.07 -12.04
CA THR A 94 -8.63 -15.66 -11.04
C THR A 94 -8.16 -17.04 -11.46
N HIS A 95 -9.03 -17.82 -12.09
CA HIS A 95 -8.66 -19.09 -12.70
C HIS A 95 -7.62 -18.91 -13.80
N PHE A 96 -7.83 -17.94 -14.71
CA PHE A 96 -6.87 -17.59 -15.77
C PHE A 96 -5.52 -17.14 -15.19
N LEU A 97 -5.51 -16.30 -14.16
CA LEU A 97 -4.30 -15.84 -13.49
C LEU A 97 -3.55 -16.99 -12.80
N ALA A 98 -4.25 -17.88 -12.10
CA ALA A 98 -3.66 -19.06 -11.48
C ALA A 98 -3.06 -20.02 -12.54
N GLN A 99 -3.77 -20.24 -13.64
CA GLN A 99 -3.28 -21.04 -14.75
C GLN A 99 -2.04 -20.40 -15.41
N THR A 100 -2.03 -19.07 -15.55
CA THR A 100 -0.88 -18.34 -16.10
C THR A 100 0.32 -18.45 -15.16
N ALA A 101 0.14 -18.23 -13.85
CA ALA A 101 1.19 -18.35 -12.85
C ALA A 101 1.76 -19.78 -12.77
N SER A 102 0.95 -20.82 -13.01
CA SER A 102 1.41 -22.22 -12.99
C SER A 102 2.35 -22.59 -14.14
N ARG A 103 2.39 -21.79 -15.23
CA ARG A 103 3.22 -22.07 -16.40
C ARG A 103 4.71 -21.88 -16.18
N GLY A 104 5.11 -21.07 -15.18
CA GLY A 104 6.52 -20.86 -14.87
C GLY A 104 6.77 -19.72 -13.89
N ARG A 105 7.99 -19.63 -13.36
CA ARG A 105 8.37 -18.64 -12.35
C ARG A 105 8.22 -17.20 -12.82
N TRP A 106 8.55 -16.90 -14.07
CA TRP A 106 8.42 -15.55 -14.60
C TRP A 106 6.98 -15.13 -14.77
N GLN A 107 6.12 -16.05 -15.24
CA GLN A 107 4.69 -15.82 -15.34
C GLN A 107 4.06 -15.59 -13.96
N ALA A 108 4.46 -16.39 -12.96
CA ALA A 108 4.03 -16.18 -11.58
C ALA A 108 4.48 -14.80 -11.05
N ALA A 109 5.73 -14.39 -11.31
CA ALA A 109 6.24 -13.08 -10.92
C ALA A 109 5.45 -11.93 -11.55
N LEU A 110 5.19 -12.01 -12.86
CA LEU A 110 4.42 -10.98 -13.57
C LEU A 110 2.97 -10.89 -13.06
N VAL A 111 2.31 -12.04 -12.86
CA VAL A 111 0.96 -12.09 -12.28
C VAL A 111 0.97 -11.48 -10.87
N TYR A 112 1.94 -11.85 -10.04
CA TYR A 112 2.05 -11.37 -8.67
C TYR A 112 2.28 -9.85 -8.60
N ILE A 113 3.23 -9.33 -9.38
CA ILE A 113 3.49 -7.88 -9.46
C ILE A 113 2.25 -7.15 -9.99
N GLY A 114 1.60 -7.68 -11.02
CA GLY A 114 0.37 -7.12 -11.56
C GLY A 114 -0.75 -7.05 -10.52
N LEU A 115 -0.89 -8.08 -9.69
CA LEU A 115 -1.84 -8.09 -8.58
C LEU A 115 -1.48 -7.03 -7.52
N CYS A 116 -0.20 -6.91 -7.13
CA CYS A 116 0.21 -5.89 -6.16
C CYS A 116 -0.03 -4.46 -6.68
N VAL A 117 0.09 -4.23 -7.99
CA VAL A 117 -0.24 -2.93 -8.61
C VAL A 117 -1.75 -2.69 -8.63
N ALA A 118 -2.54 -3.71 -9.02
CA ALA A 118 -3.99 -3.58 -9.14
C ALA A 118 -4.67 -3.54 -7.77
N ASP A 119 -4.23 -4.42 -6.86
CA ASP A 119 -4.84 -4.71 -5.57
C ASP A 119 -4.00 -4.07 -4.44
N GLY A 120 -4.34 -2.88 -4.05
CA GLY A 120 -3.59 -2.01 -3.16
C GLY A 120 -3.16 -0.72 -3.87
N GLY A 121 -2.24 -0.80 -4.84
CA GLY A 121 -1.77 0.39 -5.56
C GLY A 121 -2.91 1.18 -6.23
N ILE A 122 -3.54 0.59 -7.24
CA ILE A 122 -4.62 1.25 -8.02
C ILE A 122 -5.94 1.27 -7.25
N SER A 123 -6.24 0.22 -6.48
CA SER A 123 -7.51 0.13 -5.76
C SER A 123 -7.62 1.13 -4.61
N GLU A 124 -6.51 1.51 -3.99
CA GLU A 124 -6.50 2.28 -2.76
C GLU A 124 -5.89 3.69 -2.89
N GLU A 125 -4.70 3.83 -3.49
CA GLU A 125 -3.97 5.09 -3.48
C GLU A 125 -4.70 6.27 -4.15
N PRO A 126 -5.46 6.07 -5.22
CA PRO A 126 -6.28 7.14 -5.78
C PRO A 126 -7.32 7.67 -4.78
N GLY A 127 -7.90 6.79 -3.97
CA GLY A 127 -8.81 7.20 -2.90
C GLY A 127 -8.10 7.92 -1.78
N TRP A 128 -7.04 7.30 -1.25
CA TRP A 128 -6.35 7.82 -0.07
C TRP A 128 -5.51 9.06 -0.37
N ARG A 129 -4.65 9.02 -1.38
CA ARG A 129 -3.74 10.14 -1.71
C ARG A 129 -4.31 11.06 -2.76
N GLY A 130 -4.94 10.49 -3.79
CA GLY A 130 -5.51 11.27 -4.88
C GLY A 130 -6.73 12.11 -4.47
N TYR A 131 -7.54 11.60 -3.54
CA TYR A 131 -8.73 12.31 -3.08
C TYR A 131 -8.61 12.77 -1.62
N ALA A 132 -8.60 11.85 -0.65
CA ALA A 132 -8.70 12.20 0.77
C ALA A 132 -7.54 13.10 1.24
N PHE A 133 -6.29 12.70 1.01
CA PHE A 133 -5.14 13.52 1.36
C PHE A 133 -5.15 14.85 0.60
N ALA A 134 -5.41 14.83 -0.70
CA ALA A 134 -5.44 16.04 -1.52
C ALA A 134 -6.50 17.06 -1.05
N ARG A 135 -7.62 16.62 -0.45
CA ARG A 135 -8.64 17.48 0.16
C ARG A 135 -8.29 17.94 1.58
N LEU A 136 -7.61 17.10 2.35
CA LEU A 136 -7.24 17.40 3.73
C LEU A 136 -6.00 18.31 3.84
N TYR A 137 -5.09 18.25 2.87
CA TYR A 137 -3.81 18.95 2.92
C TYR A 137 -3.92 20.47 2.77
N PRO A 138 -4.74 21.06 1.88
CA PRO A 138 -4.87 22.52 1.77
C PRO A 138 -5.30 23.16 3.10
N GLY A 139 -4.51 24.13 3.55
CA GLY A 139 -4.73 24.84 4.82
C GLY A 139 -4.25 24.08 6.07
N ARG A 140 -3.64 22.90 5.91
CA ARG A 140 -3.08 22.09 7.01
C ARG A 140 -1.61 21.74 6.76
N ARG A 141 -0.97 21.21 7.80
CA ARG A 141 0.35 20.57 7.66
C ARG A 141 0.14 19.18 7.06
N ALA A 142 1.06 18.75 6.17
CA ALA A 142 0.97 17.45 5.52
C ALA A 142 0.91 16.29 6.53
N ILE A 143 1.68 16.37 7.63
CA ILE A 143 1.64 15.37 8.70
C ILE A 143 0.24 15.20 9.28
N VAL A 144 -0.51 16.28 9.49
CA VAL A 144 -1.88 16.23 10.02
C VAL A 144 -2.83 15.57 9.02
N ALA A 145 -2.72 15.90 7.73
CA ALA A 145 -3.50 15.23 6.69
C ALA A 145 -3.16 13.73 6.60
N SER A 146 -1.87 13.38 6.72
CA SER A 146 -1.42 11.98 6.74
C SER A 146 -1.98 11.19 7.92
N LEU A 147 -2.07 11.80 9.12
CA LEU A 147 -2.65 11.16 10.29
C LEU A 147 -4.16 10.88 10.13
N TRP A 148 -4.90 11.79 9.51
CA TRP A 148 -6.31 11.54 9.20
C TRP A 148 -6.47 10.38 8.19
N VAL A 149 -5.68 10.39 7.12
CA VAL A 149 -5.70 9.29 6.15
C VAL A 149 -5.26 7.97 6.80
N TRP A 150 -4.26 8.01 7.69
CA TRP A 150 -3.82 6.85 8.45
C TRP A 150 -4.96 6.19 9.23
N ILE A 151 -5.72 6.96 10.02
CA ILE A 151 -6.84 6.44 10.80
C ILE A 151 -7.89 5.80 9.89
N MET A 152 -8.32 6.52 8.84
CA MET A 152 -9.30 6.01 7.89
C MET A 152 -8.82 4.73 7.21
N TRP A 153 -7.56 4.69 6.81
CA TRP A 153 -6.95 3.56 6.11
C TRP A 153 -6.79 2.33 7.02
N ALA A 154 -6.36 2.53 8.26
CA ALA A 154 -6.26 1.45 9.24
C ALA A 154 -7.62 0.81 9.53
N PHE A 155 -8.67 1.63 9.74
CA PHE A 155 -10.02 1.11 9.96
C PHE A 155 -10.61 0.45 8.70
N TRP A 156 -10.27 0.91 7.51
CA TRP A 156 -10.65 0.25 6.26
C TRP A 156 -10.22 -1.22 6.22
N HIS A 157 -9.07 -1.55 6.79
CA HIS A 157 -8.54 -2.92 6.83
C HIS A 157 -9.21 -3.82 7.89
N THR A 158 -10.06 -3.31 8.76
CA THR A 158 -10.68 -4.14 9.81
C THR A 158 -11.66 -5.18 9.24
N GLY A 159 -12.28 -4.89 8.11
CA GLY A 159 -13.17 -5.82 7.41
C GLY A 159 -14.41 -6.28 8.19
N PRO A 160 -15.24 -7.12 7.56
CA PRO A 160 -16.48 -7.67 8.18
C PRO A 160 -16.21 -8.56 9.40
N ASP A 161 -15.06 -9.25 9.43
CA ASP A 161 -14.73 -10.18 10.53
C ASP A 161 -14.55 -9.46 11.87
N PHE A 162 -14.05 -8.21 11.84
CA PHE A 162 -13.97 -7.36 13.01
C PHE A 162 -15.37 -7.15 13.65
N TRP A 163 -16.33 -6.73 12.84
CA TRP A 163 -17.69 -6.48 13.32
C TRP A 163 -18.37 -7.76 13.79
N THR A 164 -18.20 -8.84 13.05
CA THR A 164 -18.73 -10.16 13.42
C THR A 164 -18.15 -10.63 14.76
N GLY A 165 -16.87 -10.44 14.98
CA GLY A 165 -16.20 -10.79 16.23
C GLY A 165 -16.68 -9.94 17.41
N ILE A 166 -16.84 -8.62 17.21
CA ILE A 166 -17.40 -7.72 18.25
C ILE A 166 -18.79 -8.22 18.68
N PHE A 167 -19.67 -8.55 17.74
CA PHE A 167 -21.01 -9.08 18.06
C PHE A 167 -20.96 -10.43 18.77
N LYS A 168 -19.91 -11.24 18.56
CA LYS A 168 -19.68 -12.51 19.26
C LYS A 168 -18.87 -12.38 20.55
N SER A 169 -18.55 -11.14 20.98
CA SER A 169 -17.70 -10.84 22.14
C SER A 169 -16.32 -11.51 22.08
N ASP A 170 -15.79 -11.72 20.88
CA ASP A 170 -14.42 -12.21 20.67
C ASP A 170 -13.44 -11.05 20.70
N TRP A 171 -12.81 -10.80 21.86
CA TRP A 171 -11.86 -9.73 22.06
C TRP A 171 -10.61 -9.83 21.16
N LYS A 172 -10.30 -11.01 20.62
CA LYS A 172 -9.15 -11.22 19.71
C LYS A 172 -9.28 -10.42 18.43
N VAL A 173 -10.49 -10.06 18.02
CA VAL A 173 -10.72 -9.22 16.84
C VAL A 173 -10.11 -7.83 16.96
N LEU A 174 -9.83 -7.35 18.18
CA LEU A 174 -9.16 -6.06 18.41
C LEU A 174 -7.70 -6.05 17.97
N PHE A 175 -7.04 -7.21 17.86
CA PHE A 175 -5.66 -7.28 17.38
C PHE A 175 -5.53 -6.83 15.93
N THR A 176 -6.52 -7.10 15.09
CA THR A 176 -6.50 -6.71 13.68
C THR A 176 -6.40 -5.19 13.50
N PRO A 177 -7.31 -4.37 14.03
CA PRO A 177 -7.21 -2.92 13.88
C PRO A 177 -5.95 -2.35 14.55
N ILE A 178 -5.52 -2.87 15.70
CA ILE A 178 -4.30 -2.42 16.38
C ILE A 178 -3.08 -2.68 15.48
N THR A 179 -2.99 -3.86 14.87
CA THR A 179 -1.90 -4.20 13.95
C THR A 179 -1.89 -3.25 12.76
N TYR A 180 -3.05 -3.00 12.14
CA TYR A 180 -3.12 -2.08 11.00
C TYR A 180 -2.81 -0.63 11.40
N LEU A 181 -3.20 -0.17 12.59
CA LEU A 181 -2.80 1.14 13.10
C LEU A 181 -1.27 1.26 13.19
N VAL A 182 -0.59 0.23 13.69
CA VAL A 182 0.88 0.24 13.80
C VAL A 182 1.56 0.21 12.43
N VAL A 183 1.10 -0.67 11.55
CA VAL A 183 1.73 -0.89 10.23
C VAL A 183 1.48 0.28 9.27
N THR A 184 0.26 0.80 9.23
CA THR A 184 -0.12 1.82 8.25
C THR A 184 0.30 3.24 8.64
N LEU A 185 0.66 3.51 9.91
CA LEU A 185 1.12 4.83 10.35
C LEU A 185 2.36 5.30 9.58
N PRO A 186 3.49 4.56 9.61
CA PRO A 186 4.68 4.97 8.87
C PRO A 186 4.44 5.03 7.37
N LEU A 187 3.69 4.08 6.83
CA LEU A 187 3.36 4.04 5.41
C LEU A 187 2.52 5.25 4.97
N SER A 188 1.54 5.65 5.78
CA SER A 188 0.71 6.81 5.46
C SER A 188 1.52 8.10 5.33
N ILE A 189 2.52 8.29 6.19
CA ILE A 189 3.40 9.45 6.16
C ILE A 189 4.36 9.38 4.96
N LEU A 190 4.96 8.21 4.70
CA LEU A 190 5.87 8.01 3.57
C LEU A 190 5.16 8.17 2.23
N PHE A 191 3.96 7.62 2.08
CA PHE A 191 3.18 7.76 0.85
C PHE A 191 2.76 9.22 0.61
N ALA A 192 2.38 9.95 1.67
CA ALA A 192 2.11 11.38 1.56
C ALA A 192 3.37 12.17 1.19
N TRP A 193 4.53 11.82 1.75
CA TRP A 193 5.80 12.43 1.38
C TRP A 193 6.12 12.21 -0.10
N VAL A 194 6.00 10.97 -0.61
CA VAL A 194 6.19 10.67 -2.04
C VAL A 194 5.19 11.45 -2.90
N PHE A 195 3.91 11.50 -2.51
CA PHE A 195 2.88 12.22 -3.25
C PHE A 195 3.18 13.72 -3.38
N ILE A 196 3.65 14.36 -2.31
CA ILE A 196 4.06 15.77 -2.33
C ILE A 196 5.26 15.98 -3.25
N HIS A 197 6.29 15.15 -3.11
CA HIS A 197 7.54 15.30 -3.89
C HIS A 197 7.40 14.87 -5.35
N SER A 198 6.34 14.13 -5.68
CA SER A 198 5.95 13.81 -7.06
C SER A 198 5.02 14.85 -7.68
N ASN A 199 4.85 16.03 -7.04
CA ASN A 199 3.93 17.08 -7.49
C ASN A 199 2.49 16.58 -7.70
N GLY A 200 2.01 15.68 -6.82
CA GLY A 200 0.67 15.11 -6.88
C GLY A 200 0.48 14.03 -7.96
N SER A 201 1.56 13.43 -8.46
CA SER A 201 1.48 12.24 -9.29
C SER A 201 1.06 11.03 -8.45
N LEU A 202 0.07 10.28 -8.90
CA LEU A 202 -0.33 9.03 -8.26
C LEU A 202 0.58 7.86 -8.61
N LEU A 203 1.22 7.89 -9.77
CA LEU A 203 2.01 6.76 -10.25
C LEU A 203 3.12 6.33 -9.26
N PRO A 204 4.00 7.23 -8.74
CA PRO A 204 4.99 6.80 -7.76
C PRO A 204 4.39 6.25 -6.47
N VAL A 205 3.24 6.74 -6.03
CA VAL A 205 2.60 6.24 -4.80
C VAL A 205 1.97 4.87 -5.04
N ILE A 206 1.33 4.66 -6.19
CA ILE A 206 0.83 3.35 -6.64
C ILE A 206 1.96 2.33 -6.70
N LEU A 207 3.11 2.71 -7.30
CA LEU A 207 4.29 1.85 -7.39
C LEU A 207 4.91 1.58 -6.02
N PHE A 208 4.89 2.55 -5.09
CA PHE A 208 5.39 2.34 -3.74
C PHE A 208 4.51 1.35 -2.97
N HIS A 209 3.20 1.50 -3.04
CA HIS A 209 2.26 0.55 -2.43
C HIS A 209 2.45 -0.86 -3.02
N ALA A 210 2.53 -0.97 -4.34
CA ALA A 210 2.79 -2.22 -5.02
C ALA A 210 4.14 -2.84 -4.61
N SER A 211 5.21 -2.04 -4.52
CA SER A 211 6.54 -2.47 -4.07
C SER A 211 6.51 -2.95 -2.61
N TYR A 212 5.79 -2.25 -1.74
CA TYR A 212 5.58 -2.67 -0.36
C TYR A 212 4.88 -4.03 -0.31
N ASN A 213 3.74 -4.17 -0.96
CA ASN A 213 2.98 -5.43 -0.99
C ASN A 213 3.80 -6.55 -1.61
N ALA A 214 4.42 -6.31 -2.78
CA ALA A 214 5.23 -7.31 -3.47
C ALA A 214 6.39 -7.80 -2.60
N THR A 215 7.07 -6.90 -1.89
CA THR A 215 8.21 -7.25 -1.05
C THR A 215 7.78 -8.03 0.19
N PHE A 216 6.80 -7.51 0.96
CA PHE A 216 6.52 -8.05 2.29
C PHE A 216 5.56 -9.23 2.28
N ILE A 217 4.64 -9.31 1.34
CA ILE A 217 3.87 -10.56 1.12
C ILE A 217 4.82 -11.67 0.69
N PHE A 218 5.76 -11.39 -0.24
CA PHE A 218 6.74 -12.36 -0.69
C PHE A 218 7.66 -12.81 0.47
N VAL A 219 8.26 -11.85 1.19
CA VAL A 219 9.17 -12.17 2.32
C VAL A 219 8.44 -12.95 3.40
N THR A 220 7.19 -12.58 3.73
CA THR A 220 6.41 -13.30 4.74
C THR A 220 6.07 -14.72 4.26
N ALA A 221 5.71 -14.89 2.99
CA ALA A 221 5.37 -16.18 2.43
C ALA A 221 6.54 -17.18 2.46
N ILE A 222 7.76 -16.70 2.20
CA ILE A 222 8.96 -17.56 2.20
C ILE A 222 9.58 -17.73 3.60
N TRP A 223 9.38 -16.79 4.53
CA TRP A 223 9.98 -16.83 5.87
C TRP A 223 9.11 -17.57 6.88
N THR A 224 7.80 -17.42 6.79
CA THR A 224 6.84 -18.04 7.72
C THR A 224 5.72 -18.75 6.96
N PRO A 225 6.01 -19.86 6.25
CA PRO A 225 5.00 -20.59 5.50
C PRO A 225 3.83 -20.99 6.40
N GLY A 226 2.60 -20.77 5.93
CA GLY A 226 1.37 -21.17 6.64
C GLY A 226 0.94 -20.23 7.79
N LYS A 227 1.62 -19.10 8.02
CA LYS A 227 1.18 -18.09 8.99
C LYS A 227 0.45 -16.94 8.29
N PRO A 228 -0.41 -16.18 9.01
CA PRO A 228 -1.06 -15.01 8.45
C PRO A 228 -0.05 -14.01 7.87
N ILE A 229 -0.43 -13.38 6.75
CA ILE A 229 0.37 -12.36 6.07
C ILE A 229 0.28 -11.05 6.87
N LEU A 230 0.93 -11.02 8.02
CA LEU A 230 1.16 -9.79 8.78
C LEU A 230 2.64 -9.46 8.72
N PRO A 231 3.01 -8.19 8.49
CA PRO A 231 4.42 -7.81 8.52
C PRO A 231 5.01 -8.16 9.89
N PRO A 232 6.16 -8.83 9.97
CA PRO A 232 6.85 -9.03 11.23
C PRO A 232 7.06 -7.69 11.95
N PRO A 233 7.07 -7.64 13.29
CA PRO A 233 7.28 -6.40 14.05
C PRO A 233 8.54 -5.64 13.64
N GLU A 234 9.58 -6.34 13.24
CA GLU A 234 10.84 -5.77 12.76
C GLU A 234 10.67 -4.96 11.49
N ILE A 235 9.80 -5.40 10.58
CA ILE A 235 9.47 -4.67 9.34
C ILE A 235 8.76 -3.36 9.69
N SER A 236 7.78 -3.42 10.59
CA SER A 236 7.06 -2.23 11.06
C SER A 236 8.00 -1.24 11.74
N LEU A 237 8.94 -1.74 12.56
CA LEU A 237 9.96 -0.92 13.23
C LEU A 237 10.91 -0.27 12.21
N ALA A 238 11.37 -1.00 11.19
CA ALA A 238 12.24 -0.47 10.14
C ALA A 238 11.55 0.65 9.35
N PHE A 239 10.26 0.48 9.00
CA PHE A 239 9.47 1.54 8.38
C PHE A 239 9.27 2.74 9.31
N LEU A 240 9.05 2.52 10.60
CA LEU A 240 8.95 3.59 11.60
C LEU A 240 10.25 4.38 11.69
N ILE A 241 11.39 3.72 11.79
CA ILE A 241 12.71 4.36 11.80
C ILE A 241 12.92 5.18 10.52
N THR A 242 12.64 4.58 9.36
CA THR A 242 12.73 5.28 8.06
C THR A 242 11.83 6.51 8.03
N THR A 243 10.61 6.39 8.57
CA THR A 243 9.66 7.51 8.64
C THR A 243 10.20 8.63 9.53
N LEU A 244 10.77 8.29 10.68
CA LEU A 244 11.39 9.29 11.58
C LEU A 244 12.57 10.00 10.92
N LEU A 245 13.39 9.29 10.14
CA LEU A 245 14.47 9.89 9.33
C LEU A 245 13.90 10.81 8.26
N VAL A 246 12.87 10.39 7.53
CA VAL A 246 12.19 11.23 6.52
C VAL A 246 11.55 12.46 7.16
N ILE A 247 10.95 12.33 8.34
CA ILE A 247 10.42 13.47 9.10
C ILE A 247 11.56 14.41 9.49
N GLY A 248 12.71 13.90 9.95
CA GLY A 248 13.87 14.70 10.31
C GLY A 248 14.42 15.50 9.14
N ILE A 249 14.62 14.83 8.00
CA ILE A 249 15.16 15.43 6.77
C ILE A 249 14.11 16.31 6.07
N GLY A 250 12.87 15.82 6.00
CA GLY A 250 11.74 16.44 5.29
C GLY A 250 10.93 17.44 6.11
N ARG A 251 11.45 17.94 7.25
CA ARG A 251 10.70 18.83 8.18
C ARG A 251 9.98 19.97 7.44
N ARG A 252 10.62 20.60 6.48
CA ARG A 252 10.02 21.72 5.73
C ARG A 252 8.79 21.30 4.93
N SER A 253 8.81 20.18 4.24
CA SER A 253 7.68 19.73 3.41
C SER A 253 6.54 19.13 4.22
N LEU A 254 6.81 18.41 5.31
CA LEU A 254 5.80 17.73 6.12
C LEU A 254 5.14 18.67 7.14
N PHE A 255 5.87 19.66 7.67
CA PHE A 255 5.37 20.57 8.70
C PHE A 255 5.01 21.95 8.19
N ALA A 256 5.42 22.33 6.96
CA ALA A 256 4.93 23.56 6.34
C ALA A 256 3.40 23.47 6.12
N ARG A 257 2.73 24.57 6.38
CA ARG A 257 1.29 24.69 6.07
C ARG A 257 1.15 25.08 4.60
N LYS A 258 0.43 24.27 3.83
CA LYS A 258 0.07 24.66 2.47
C LYS A 258 -0.95 25.80 2.55
N SER A 259 -0.64 26.98 1.96
CA SER A 259 -1.60 28.06 1.84
C SER A 259 -2.78 27.60 0.97
N ARG A 260 -4.00 28.00 1.35
CA ARG A 260 -5.15 27.90 0.44
C ARG A 260 -5.02 29.01 -0.59
N GLY A 261 -4.54 28.70 -1.78
CA GLY A 261 -4.56 29.61 -2.92
C GLY A 261 -5.98 29.70 -3.51
N GLU A 262 -6.29 30.80 -4.18
CA GLU A 262 -7.58 30.96 -4.90
C GLU A 262 -7.81 29.90 -5.98
N GLY A 263 -6.76 29.19 -6.44
CA GLY A 263 -6.83 28.09 -7.40
C GLY A 263 -7.05 26.69 -6.77
N ASP A 264 -7.00 26.56 -5.44
CA ASP A 264 -7.17 25.30 -4.70
C ASP A 264 -8.67 25.00 -4.37
N ARG A 265 -9.62 25.64 -5.06
CA ARG A 265 -11.02 25.19 -4.98
C ARG A 265 -11.08 23.77 -5.49
N PRO A 266 -11.77 22.87 -4.78
CA PRO A 266 -12.03 21.53 -5.28
C PRO A 266 -12.72 21.65 -6.63
N VAL A 267 -12.07 21.07 -7.65
CA VAL A 267 -12.67 20.91 -8.98
C VAL A 267 -13.66 19.77 -8.90
#